data_865c4eb505191d0eeac02955b1510267
#
_entry.id   865c4eb505191d0eeac02955b1510267
#
_cell.length_a   1.000
_cell.length_b   1.000
_cell.length_c   1.000
_cell.angle_alpha   90.00
_cell.angle_beta   90.00
_cell.angle_gamma   90.00
#
_symmetry.space_group_name_H-M   'P 1'
#
loop_
_entity.id
_entity.type
_entity.pdbx_description
1 polymer ?
#
loop_
_entity_poly.entity_id
_entity_poly.type
_entity_poly.pdbx_seq_one_letter_code
_entity_poly.pdbx_strand_id
1 'polypeptide(L)'
;MPQDPLLQQVQLFLYRDDLRGALDLLDAAYSRTGNPVYKEHAERVRGWTEHLGSRESYAGAYEAYYRRLKGRWTLKHLERDLRVLLGFKTRKVVQHTAEDPEFERLEREVDADRPARVLDAGSGEGRIALTLAARHPSIQVDAIEVSATNMRLASRMNRFSNLRFHRGFIEDAVRLLPPGPVDLAYSFAVLEHVRDVDEVVAAIMDRLRPGGRFCFVVPMNEFVVDGDLPECQHDDGVAGHVRVFSESLLRARFGQLPEFLLEKIPAPLPRHYPAAITPLQFGSFFVAVTKPGV
;
A
#
# COMPACT_ATOMS: atom_id res chain seq x y z
N MET A 1 1.31 -18.23 -26.70
CA MET A 1 0.96 -19.62 -26.31
C MET A 1 -0.43 -19.58 -25.67
N PRO A 2 -1.29 -20.60 -25.78
CA PRO A 2 -2.54 -20.61 -25.05
C PRO A 2 -2.22 -20.57 -23.54
N GLN A 3 -2.89 -19.68 -22.84
CA GLN A 3 -2.76 -19.54 -21.38
C GLN A 3 -3.11 -20.85 -20.70
N ASP A 4 -2.32 -21.27 -19.72
CA ASP A 4 -2.61 -22.46 -18.92
C ASP A 4 -3.87 -22.19 -18.08
N PRO A 5 -5.00 -22.89 -18.32
CA PRO A 5 -6.26 -22.64 -17.61
C PRO A 5 -6.12 -22.78 -16.08
N LEU A 6 -5.18 -23.61 -15.62
CA LEU A 6 -4.95 -23.81 -14.21
C LEU A 6 -4.27 -22.59 -13.58
N LEU A 7 -3.27 -22.00 -14.24
CA LEU A 7 -2.62 -20.77 -13.75
C LEU A 7 -3.60 -19.61 -13.74
N GLN A 8 -4.57 -19.54 -14.67
CA GLN A 8 -5.65 -18.57 -14.59
C GLN A 8 -6.52 -18.77 -13.35
N GLN A 9 -6.84 -20.00 -12.97
CA GLN A 9 -7.57 -20.27 -11.73
C GLN A 9 -6.75 -19.89 -10.50
N VAL A 10 -5.44 -20.16 -10.48
CA VAL A 10 -4.55 -19.73 -9.40
C VAL A 10 -4.59 -18.21 -9.26
N GLN A 11 -4.55 -17.46 -10.36
CA GLN A 11 -4.69 -16.00 -10.31
C GLN A 11 -6.00 -15.54 -9.68
N LEU A 12 -7.12 -16.24 -9.96
CA LEU A 12 -8.40 -15.92 -9.32
C LEU A 12 -8.38 -16.12 -7.80
N PHE A 13 -7.70 -17.16 -7.31
CA PHE A 13 -7.49 -17.34 -5.87
C PHE A 13 -6.66 -16.22 -5.27
N LEU A 14 -5.56 -15.84 -5.93
CA LEU A 14 -4.70 -14.73 -5.48
C LEU A 14 -5.44 -13.40 -5.47
N TYR A 15 -6.28 -13.14 -6.48
CA TYR A 15 -7.12 -11.93 -6.50
C TYR A 15 -8.16 -11.89 -5.39
N ARG A 16 -8.53 -13.05 -4.84
CA ARG A 16 -9.45 -13.16 -3.70
C ARG A 16 -8.73 -13.23 -2.35
N ASP A 17 -7.41 -13.01 -2.32
CA ASP A 17 -6.55 -13.18 -1.15
C ASP A 17 -6.56 -14.63 -0.59
N ASP A 18 -6.97 -15.61 -1.39
CA ASP A 18 -6.99 -17.02 -1.00
C ASP A 18 -5.67 -17.70 -1.37
N LEU A 19 -4.60 -17.38 -0.63
CA LEU A 19 -3.29 -17.99 -0.82
C LEU A 19 -3.31 -19.51 -0.60
N ARG A 20 -4.18 -19.99 0.30
CA ARG A 20 -4.30 -21.41 0.59
C ARG A 20 -4.94 -22.15 -0.58
N GLY A 21 -6.05 -21.64 -1.12
CA GLY A 21 -6.68 -22.20 -2.30
C GLY A 21 -5.77 -22.22 -3.51
N ALA A 22 -4.99 -21.14 -3.72
CA ALA A 22 -3.97 -21.09 -4.76
C ALA A 22 -2.91 -22.18 -4.59
N LEU A 23 -2.41 -22.36 -3.36
CA LEU A 23 -1.40 -23.37 -3.03
C LEU A 23 -1.91 -24.80 -3.23
N ASP A 24 -3.10 -25.11 -2.70
CA ASP A 24 -3.73 -26.43 -2.81
C ASP A 24 -3.92 -26.82 -4.28
N LEU A 25 -4.33 -25.86 -5.13
CA LEU A 25 -4.48 -26.06 -6.56
C LEU A 25 -3.15 -26.36 -7.28
N LEU A 26 -2.09 -25.61 -6.95
CA LEU A 26 -0.75 -25.81 -7.52
C LEU A 26 -0.13 -27.15 -7.11
N ASP A 27 -0.24 -27.51 -5.83
CA ASP A 27 0.28 -28.77 -5.31
C ASP A 27 -0.44 -29.99 -5.91
N ALA A 28 -1.76 -29.91 -6.05
CA ALA A 28 -2.55 -30.93 -6.72
C ALA A 28 -2.16 -31.07 -8.21
N ALA A 29 -1.92 -29.96 -8.89
CA ALA A 29 -1.49 -29.96 -10.28
C ALA A 29 -0.10 -30.53 -10.46
N TYR A 30 0.85 -30.15 -9.61
CA TYR A 30 2.20 -30.72 -9.63
C TYR A 30 2.18 -32.23 -9.36
N SER A 31 1.44 -32.67 -8.34
CA SER A 31 1.30 -34.09 -8.00
C SER A 31 0.71 -34.92 -9.14
N ARG A 32 -0.20 -34.38 -9.93
CA ARG A 32 -0.84 -35.05 -11.05
C ARG A 32 0.00 -35.08 -12.31
N THR A 33 0.75 -34.00 -12.60
CA THR A 33 1.40 -33.83 -13.91
C THR A 33 2.92 -33.93 -13.85
N GLY A 34 3.54 -33.75 -12.68
CA GLY A 34 5.00 -33.62 -12.52
C GLY A 34 5.59 -32.35 -13.15
N ASN A 35 4.76 -31.41 -13.62
CA ASN A 35 5.24 -30.20 -14.30
C ASN A 35 5.95 -29.27 -13.31
N PRO A 36 7.26 -28.99 -13.49
CA PRO A 36 8.05 -28.19 -12.56
C PRO A 36 7.55 -26.76 -12.40
N VAL A 37 6.85 -26.20 -13.40
CA VAL A 37 6.26 -24.85 -13.34
C VAL A 37 5.31 -24.73 -12.16
N TYR A 38 4.45 -25.73 -11.93
CA TYR A 38 3.51 -25.68 -10.79
C TYR A 38 4.24 -25.74 -9.45
N LYS A 39 5.34 -26.51 -9.38
CA LYS A 39 6.17 -26.55 -8.16
C LYS A 39 6.80 -25.21 -7.86
N GLU A 40 7.38 -24.55 -8.86
CA GLU A 40 8.00 -23.24 -8.71
C GLU A 40 6.98 -22.18 -8.22
N HIS A 41 5.80 -22.17 -8.83
CA HIS A 41 4.72 -21.28 -8.39
C HIS A 41 4.24 -21.62 -6.97
N ALA A 42 4.13 -22.89 -6.61
CA ALA A 42 3.75 -23.31 -5.26
C ALA A 42 4.79 -22.87 -4.21
N GLU A 43 6.09 -22.99 -4.51
CA GLU A 43 7.17 -22.52 -3.63
C GLU A 43 7.09 -21.00 -3.42
N ARG A 44 6.78 -20.26 -4.47
CA ARG A 44 6.58 -18.79 -4.39
C ARG A 44 5.40 -18.43 -3.50
N VAL A 45 4.24 -19.07 -3.69
CA VAL A 45 3.04 -18.85 -2.84
C VAL A 45 3.28 -19.27 -1.39
N ARG A 46 4.04 -20.37 -1.14
CA ARG A 46 4.46 -20.75 0.23
C ARG A 46 5.31 -19.69 0.88
N GLY A 47 6.27 -19.12 0.15
CA GLY A 47 7.07 -18.00 0.65
C GLY A 47 6.20 -16.83 1.09
N TRP A 48 5.16 -16.48 0.34
CA TRP A 48 4.20 -15.45 0.74
C TRP A 48 3.39 -15.84 1.97
N THR A 49 2.90 -17.10 2.03
CA THR A 49 2.13 -17.61 3.17
C THR A 49 2.95 -17.61 4.45
N GLU A 50 4.22 -18.04 4.40
CA GLU A 50 5.12 -18.00 5.54
C GLU A 50 5.41 -16.57 5.97
N HIS A 51 5.66 -15.68 5.01
CA HIS A 51 5.93 -14.26 5.26
C HIS A 51 4.73 -13.56 5.90
N LEU A 52 3.52 -13.87 5.45
CA LEU A 52 2.27 -13.33 5.96
C LEU A 52 1.68 -14.16 7.12
N GLY A 53 2.37 -15.20 7.60
CA GLY A 53 1.87 -16.17 8.58
C GLY A 53 1.51 -15.55 9.92
N SER A 54 2.22 -14.51 10.36
CA SER A 54 1.84 -13.71 11.53
C SER A 54 2.11 -12.22 11.29
N ARG A 55 1.49 -11.36 12.12
CA ARG A 55 1.76 -9.91 12.11
C ARG A 55 3.23 -9.61 12.43
N GLU A 56 3.82 -10.38 13.35
CA GLU A 56 5.21 -10.23 13.78
C GLU A 56 6.19 -10.62 12.69
N SER A 57 5.96 -11.73 11.98
CA SER A 57 6.83 -12.14 10.87
C SER A 57 6.77 -11.15 9.71
N TYR A 58 5.58 -10.68 9.34
CA TYR A 58 5.40 -9.62 8.35
C TYR A 58 6.13 -8.33 8.78
N ALA A 59 5.88 -7.83 9.99
CA ALA A 59 6.52 -6.62 10.49
C ALA A 59 8.04 -6.76 10.58
N GLY A 60 8.54 -7.93 11.00
CA GLY A 60 9.96 -8.24 11.07
C GLY A 60 10.65 -8.20 9.71
N ALA A 61 10.02 -8.80 8.72
CA ALA A 61 10.51 -8.84 7.36
C ALA A 61 10.51 -7.44 6.71
N TYR A 62 9.43 -6.68 6.88
CA TYR A 62 9.30 -5.31 6.40
C TYR A 62 10.35 -4.38 7.05
N GLU A 63 10.56 -4.50 8.36
CA GLU A 63 11.62 -3.77 9.07
C GLU A 63 13.03 -4.16 8.57
N ALA A 64 13.29 -5.44 8.32
CA ALA A 64 14.57 -5.92 7.80
C ALA A 64 14.87 -5.33 6.41
N TYR A 65 13.85 -5.28 5.54
CA TYR A 65 13.95 -4.64 4.23
C TYR A 65 14.35 -3.16 4.34
N TYR A 66 13.63 -2.37 5.12
CA TYR A 66 13.94 -0.95 5.27
C TYR A 66 15.27 -0.70 5.99
N ARG A 67 15.64 -1.54 6.94
CA ARG A 67 16.95 -1.47 7.60
C ARG A 67 18.09 -1.73 6.62
N ARG A 68 17.92 -2.69 5.70
CA ARG A 68 18.92 -2.97 4.66
C ARG A 68 19.03 -1.82 3.67
N LEU A 69 17.92 -1.26 3.20
CA LEU A 69 17.90 -0.13 2.28
C LEU A 69 18.50 1.15 2.88
N LYS A 70 18.26 1.40 4.16
CA LYS A 70 18.55 2.68 4.80
C LYS A 70 19.62 2.60 5.90
N GLY A 71 20.04 1.39 6.27
CA GLY A 71 20.83 1.12 7.48
C GLY A 71 22.36 1.22 7.35
N ARG A 72 22.91 1.33 6.14
CA ARG A 72 24.37 1.50 5.99
C ARG A 72 24.78 2.94 6.30
N TRP A 73 25.36 3.13 7.48
CA TRP A 73 25.96 4.41 7.90
C TRP A 73 27.16 4.76 6.99
N THR A 74 27.06 5.87 6.28
CA THR A 74 28.14 6.46 5.48
C THR A 74 28.18 7.96 5.77
N LEU A 75 29.27 8.65 5.39
CA LEU A 75 29.36 10.12 5.47
C LEU A 75 28.16 10.84 4.82
N LYS A 76 27.58 10.25 3.78
CA LYS A 76 26.33 10.73 3.16
C LYS A 76 25.15 10.74 4.14
N HIS A 77 25.13 9.89 5.16
CA HIS A 77 24.09 9.88 6.19
C HIS A 77 24.23 11.05 7.17
N LEU A 78 25.46 11.47 7.48
CA LEU A 78 25.71 12.65 8.32
C LEU A 78 25.20 13.93 7.63
N GLU A 79 25.49 14.08 6.34
CA GLU A 79 24.98 15.18 5.53
C GLU A 79 23.45 15.16 5.44
N ARG A 80 22.88 13.97 5.23
CA ARG A 80 21.42 13.78 5.23
C ARG A 80 20.81 14.17 6.57
N ASP A 81 21.37 13.74 7.68
CA ASP A 81 20.86 14.03 9.02
C ASP A 81 20.96 15.52 9.34
N LEU A 82 22.03 16.19 8.88
CA LEU A 82 22.15 17.66 8.99
C LEU A 82 21.06 18.38 8.14
N ARG A 83 20.81 17.93 6.93
CA ARG A 83 19.72 18.47 6.07
C ARG A 83 18.34 18.25 6.69
N VAL A 84 18.14 17.13 7.40
CA VAL A 84 16.91 16.87 8.17
C VAL A 84 16.79 17.86 9.33
N LEU A 85 17.87 18.04 10.11
CA LEU A 85 17.88 18.98 11.25
C LEU A 85 17.61 20.43 10.82
N LEU A 86 18.13 20.83 9.68
CA LEU A 86 17.92 22.19 9.13
C LEU A 86 16.59 22.34 8.36
N GLY A 87 15.76 21.29 8.30
CA GLY A 87 14.43 21.32 7.62
C GLY A 87 14.50 21.31 6.09
N PHE A 88 15.68 21.32 5.47
CA PHE A 88 15.80 21.29 4.00
C PHE A 88 15.20 20.02 3.40
N LYS A 89 15.38 18.86 4.05
CA LYS A 89 14.84 17.60 3.57
C LYS A 89 13.32 17.60 3.63
N THR A 90 12.72 18.09 4.71
CA THR A 90 11.25 18.21 4.85
C THR A 90 10.66 19.09 3.75
N ARG A 91 11.26 20.27 3.51
CA ARG A 91 10.81 21.17 2.44
C ARG A 91 10.87 20.51 1.07
N LYS A 92 11.96 19.80 0.76
CA LYS A 92 12.10 19.08 -0.51
C LYS A 92 11.08 17.96 -0.65
N VAL A 93 10.85 17.18 0.41
CA VAL A 93 9.83 16.11 0.42
C VAL A 93 8.45 16.68 0.16
N VAL A 94 8.06 17.73 0.87
CA VAL A 94 6.76 18.41 0.71
C VAL A 94 6.59 18.92 -0.73
N GLN A 95 7.61 19.59 -1.29
CA GLN A 95 7.54 20.09 -2.65
C GLN A 95 7.34 18.97 -3.67
N HIS A 96 8.19 17.94 -3.64
CA HIS A 96 8.08 16.84 -4.60
C HIS A 96 6.78 16.03 -4.47
N THR A 97 6.29 15.84 -3.25
CA THR A 97 5.04 15.12 -3.04
C THR A 97 3.83 15.94 -3.50
N ALA A 98 3.89 17.26 -3.36
CA ALA A 98 2.83 18.13 -3.85
C ALA A 98 2.67 18.11 -5.38
N GLU A 99 3.71 17.71 -6.10
CA GLU A 99 3.73 17.55 -7.58
C GLU A 99 3.38 16.12 -8.02
N ASP A 100 3.12 15.21 -7.06
CA ASP A 100 2.78 13.81 -7.33
C ASP A 100 1.29 13.70 -7.72
N PRO A 101 0.94 13.11 -8.88
CA PRO A 101 -0.45 13.00 -9.32
C PRO A 101 -1.37 12.27 -8.35
N GLU A 102 -0.84 11.28 -7.62
CA GLU A 102 -1.61 10.55 -6.59
C GLU A 102 -1.93 11.46 -5.40
N PHE A 103 -0.97 12.29 -4.98
CA PHE A 103 -1.19 13.27 -3.93
C PHE A 103 -2.16 14.37 -4.39
N GLU A 104 -2.00 14.89 -5.60
CA GLU A 104 -2.91 15.87 -6.18
C GLU A 104 -4.35 15.34 -6.22
N ARG A 105 -4.51 14.06 -6.51
CA ARG A 105 -5.83 13.41 -6.51
C ARG A 105 -6.43 13.33 -5.09
N LEU A 106 -5.62 12.98 -4.08
CA LEU A 106 -6.04 12.99 -2.68
C LEU A 106 -6.41 14.42 -2.22
N GLU A 107 -5.62 15.40 -2.62
CA GLU A 107 -5.85 16.80 -2.24
C GLU A 107 -7.21 17.31 -2.72
N ARG A 108 -7.67 16.88 -3.90
CA ARG A 108 -9.04 17.19 -4.38
C ARG A 108 -10.13 16.65 -3.44
N GLU A 109 -9.95 15.45 -2.88
CA GLU A 109 -10.88 14.89 -1.89
C GLU A 109 -10.83 15.70 -0.59
N VAL A 110 -9.64 16.09 -0.14
CA VAL A 110 -9.45 16.93 1.06
C VAL A 110 -10.10 18.30 0.89
N ASP A 111 -9.95 18.94 -0.26
CA ASP A 111 -10.54 20.25 -0.55
C ASP A 111 -12.07 20.19 -0.65
N ALA A 112 -12.61 19.08 -1.19
CA ALA A 112 -14.05 18.87 -1.29
C ALA A 112 -14.69 18.61 0.08
N ASP A 113 -14.13 17.71 0.88
CA ASP A 113 -14.69 17.25 2.15
C ASP A 113 -14.33 18.15 3.34
N ARG A 114 -13.24 18.93 3.22
CA ARG A 114 -12.68 19.80 4.28
C ARG A 114 -12.60 19.08 5.64
N PRO A 115 -11.93 17.92 5.71
CA PRO A 115 -11.87 17.12 6.92
C PRO A 115 -11.16 17.89 8.03
N ALA A 116 -11.65 17.77 9.27
CA ALA A 116 -10.94 18.28 10.43
C ALA A 116 -9.85 17.30 10.90
N ARG A 117 -10.07 16.00 10.68
CA ARG A 117 -9.17 14.94 11.12
C ARG A 117 -8.97 13.88 10.05
N VAL A 118 -7.71 13.57 9.76
CA VAL A 118 -7.30 12.66 8.69
C VAL A 118 -6.40 11.55 9.25
N LEU A 119 -6.60 10.32 8.77
CA LEU A 119 -5.75 9.17 9.04
C LEU A 119 -4.92 8.81 7.82
N ASP A 120 -3.60 8.74 7.98
CA ASP A 120 -2.66 8.10 7.05
C ASP A 120 -2.42 6.66 7.51
N ALA A 121 -2.99 5.70 6.81
CA ALA A 121 -2.89 4.28 7.13
C ALA A 121 -1.75 3.62 6.33
N GLY A 122 -0.58 3.48 6.96
CA GLY A 122 0.64 2.98 6.34
C GLY A 122 1.51 4.09 5.78
N SER A 123 1.91 5.02 6.63
CA SER A 123 2.54 6.29 6.20
C SER A 123 3.96 6.15 5.63
N GLY A 124 4.62 5.02 5.82
CA GLY A 124 6.01 4.85 5.41
C GLY A 124 6.94 5.92 6.03
N GLU A 125 7.70 6.63 5.20
CA GLU A 125 8.54 7.76 5.64
C GLU A 125 7.73 9.04 5.94
N GLY A 126 6.41 8.99 5.87
CA GLY A 126 5.53 10.12 6.16
C GLY A 126 5.44 11.16 5.04
N ARG A 127 5.78 10.81 3.80
CA ARG A 127 5.84 11.74 2.66
C ARG A 127 4.52 12.50 2.48
N ILE A 128 3.42 11.75 2.41
CA ILE A 128 2.08 12.29 2.19
C ILE A 128 1.59 13.03 3.43
N ALA A 129 1.74 12.42 4.63
CA ALA A 129 1.34 13.04 5.90
C ALA A 129 2.04 14.39 6.15
N LEU A 130 3.36 14.48 5.89
CA LEU A 130 4.12 15.72 6.01
C LEU A 130 3.62 16.78 5.04
N THR A 131 3.31 16.39 3.80
CA THR A 131 2.83 17.32 2.77
C THR A 131 1.43 17.82 3.09
N LEU A 132 0.54 16.91 3.51
CA LEU A 132 -0.82 17.27 3.90
C LEU A 132 -0.82 18.22 5.11
N ALA A 133 -0.03 17.90 6.14
CA ALA A 133 0.09 18.75 7.32
C ALA A 133 0.66 20.16 7.00
N ALA A 134 1.60 20.24 6.06
CA ALA A 134 2.18 21.51 5.62
C ALA A 134 1.18 22.38 4.85
N ARG A 135 0.39 21.77 3.96
CA ARG A 135 -0.53 22.48 3.08
C ARG A 135 -1.86 22.84 3.77
N HIS A 136 -2.27 22.03 4.74
CA HIS A 136 -3.54 22.18 5.46
C HIS A 136 -3.33 22.29 6.99
N PRO A 137 -2.84 23.44 7.50
CA PRO A 137 -2.49 23.59 8.92
C PRO A 137 -3.66 23.42 9.90
N SER A 138 -4.91 23.55 9.42
CA SER A 138 -6.12 23.36 10.22
C SER A 138 -6.53 21.88 10.37
N ILE A 139 -5.99 20.98 9.54
CA ILE A 139 -6.29 19.54 9.58
C ILE A 139 -5.38 18.85 10.60
N GLN A 140 -5.95 18.04 11.48
CA GLN A 140 -5.18 17.12 12.32
C GLN A 140 -4.89 15.85 11.54
N VAL A 141 -3.63 15.49 11.40
CA VAL A 141 -3.19 14.27 10.71
C VAL A 141 -2.62 13.29 11.72
N ASP A 142 -3.20 12.09 11.78
CA ASP A 142 -2.67 10.95 12.52
C ASP A 142 -2.13 9.92 11.50
N ALA A 143 -0.89 9.49 11.64
CA ALA A 143 -0.22 8.60 10.69
C ALA A 143 0.27 7.33 11.37
N ILE A 144 -0.11 6.15 10.85
CA ILE A 144 0.28 4.83 11.39
C ILE A 144 1.36 4.23 10.50
N GLU A 145 2.40 3.68 11.12
CA GLU A 145 3.49 2.97 10.43
C GLU A 145 4.05 1.86 11.32
N VAL A 146 4.24 0.67 10.76
CA VAL A 146 4.75 -0.51 11.48
C VAL A 146 6.27 -0.50 11.60
N SER A 147 6.99 -0.01 10.58
CA SER A 147 8.46 0.02 10.57
C SER A 147 9.04 1.07 11.52
N ALA A 148 9.84 0.62 12.48
CA ALA A 148 10.58 1.52 13.37
C ALA A 148 11.59 2.40 12.62
N THR A 149 12.14 1.91 11.51
CA THR A 149 13.08 2.65 10.67
C THR A 149 12.38 3.80 9.94
N ASN A 150 11.23 3.55 9.34
CA ASN A 150 10.42 4.58 8.68
C ASN A 150 9.92 5.61 9.69
N MET A 151 9.37 5.15 10.82
CA MET A 151 8.90 6.02 11.92
C MET A 151 9.96 7.00 12.41
N ARG A 152 11.20 6.52 12.60
CA ARG A 152 12.31 7.40 13.00
C ARG A 152 12.60 8.48 11.97
N LEU A 153 12.56 8.14 10.68
CA LEU A 153 12.77 9.09 9.60
C LEU A 153 11.65 10.12 9.53
N ALA A 154 10.41 9.65 9.54
CA ALA A 154 9.21 10.49 9.53
C ALA A 154 9.18 11.46 10.72
N SER A 155 9.39 10.95 11.94
CA SER A 155 9.41 11.77 13.16
C SER A 155 10.52 12.83 13.15
N ARG A 156 11.71 12.50 12.61
CA ARG A 156 12.80 13.47 12.46
C ARG A 156 12.51 14.58 11.44
N MET A 157 11.72 14.27 10.42
CA MET A 157 11.29 15.25 9.41
C MET A 157 10.10 16.09 9.85
N ASN A 158 9.32 15.62 10.84
CA ASN A 158 8.13 16.31 11.29
C ASN A 158 8.48 17.66 11.96
N ARG A 159 7.88 18.73 11.45
CA ARG A 159 7.95 20.11 11.94
C ARG A 159 6.57 20.71 12.20
N PHE A 160 5.53 19.89 12.03
CA PHE A 160 4.15 20.34 12.03
C PHE A 160 3.46 19.89 13.32
N SER A 161 2.87 20.82 14.05
CA SER A 161 2.16 20.54 15.32
C SER A 161 0.84 19.79 15.10
N ASN A 162 0.31 19.86 13.89
CA ASN A 162 -0.92 19.18 13.46
C ASN A 162 -0.69 17.78 12.90
N LEU A 163 0.54 17.21 13.00
CA LEU A 163 0.86 15.86 12.55
C LEU A 163 1.41 15.02 13.71
N ARG A 164 0.85 13.82 13.88
CA ARG A 164 1.29 12.82 14.85
C ARG A 164 1.55 11.50 14.16
N PHE A 165 2.66 10.85 14.52
CA PHE A 165 3.00 9.53 14.06
C PHE A 165 2.78 8.49 15.17
N HIS A 166 2.16 7.37 14.82
CA HIS A 166 1.85 6.25 15.71
C HIS A 166 2.51 4.98 15.16
N ARG A 167 3.32 4.32 15.98
CA ARG A 167 3.95 3.07 15.58
C ARG A 167 3.04 1.90 15.91
N GLY A 168 2.68 1.10 14.90
CA GLY A 168 1.86 -0.11 15.05
C GLY A 168 1.24 -0.57 13.75
N PHE A 169 0.38 -1.55 13.86
CA PHE A 169 -0.40 -2.06 12.76
C PHE A 169 -1.64 -1.20 12.50
N ILE A 170 -2.08 -1.12 11.25
CA ILE A 170 -3.29 -0.38 10.88
C ILE A 170 -4.52 -1.01 11.52
N GLU A 171 -4.55 -2.34 11.65
CA GLU A 171 -5.59 -3.14 12.30
C GLU A 171 -5.79 -2.75 13.77
N ASP A 172 -4.78 -2.15 14.38
CA ASP A 172 -4.83 -1.62 15.74
C ASP A 172 -5.26 -0.14 15.81
N ALA A 173 -5.73 0.45 14.72
CA ALA A 173 -6.04 1.89 14.62
C ALA A 173 -6.98 2.39 15.72
N VAL A 174 -7.96 1.58 16.14
CA VAL A 174 -8.88 1.94 17.23
C VAL A 174 -8.13 2.16 18.54
N ARG A 175 -7.09 1.38 18.81
CA ARG A 175 -6.28 1.43 20.03
C ARG A 175 -5.17 2.47 19.96
N LEU A 176 -4.56 2.63 18.77
CA LEU A 176 -3.38 3.48 18.59
C LEU A 176 -3.72 4.97 18.48
N LEU A 177 -4.86 5.29 17.90
CA LEU A 177 -5.24 6.67 17.63
C LEU A 177 -5.93 7.31 18.83
N PRO A 178 -5.81 8.64 19.00
CA PRO A 178 -6.59 9.37 19.98
C PRO A 178 -8.09 9.11 19.83
N PRO A 179 -8.90 9.21 20.89
CA PRO A 179 -10.35 9.03 20.84
C PRO A 179 -11.03 9.91 19.79
N GLY A 180 -12.16 9.44 19.31
CA GLY A 180 -12.99 10.14 18.31
C GLY A 180 -12.75 9.65 16.88
N PRO A 181 -13.76 9.81 16.01
CA PRO A 181 -13.68 9.38 14.63
C PRO A 181 -12.76 10.29 13.79
N VAL A 182 -12.38 9.81 12.62
CA VAL A 182 -11.73 10.59 11.57
C VAL A 182 -12.73 10.90 10.45
N ASP A 183 -12.51 11.99 9.74
CA ASP A 183 -13.39 12.40 8.64
C ASP A 183 -12.98 11.74 7.33
N LEU A 184 -11.65 11.63 7.12
CA LEU A 184 -11.03 11.04 5.93
C LEU A 184 -9.88 10.14 6.34
N ALA A 185 -9.79 8.96 5.73
CA ALA A 185 -8.62 8.10 5.82
C ALA A 185 -8.02 7.89 4.43
N TYR A 186 -6.70 7.73 4.36
CA TYR A 186 -6.06 7.30 3.11
C TYR A 186 -4.98 6.24 3.36
N SER A 187 -4.69 5.47 2.30
CA SER A 187 -3.69 4.40 2.34
C SER A 187 -3.05 4.26 0.95
N PHE A 188 -1.78 4.63 0.80
CA PHE A 188 -1.11 4.70 -0.49
C PHE A 188 0.02 3.66 -0.59
N ALA A 189 -0.10 2.75 -1.56
CA ALA A 189 0.84 1.66 -1.80
C ALA A 189 1.08 0.82 -0.52
N VAL A 190 -0.01 0.33 0.08
CA VAL A 190 0.00 -0.44 1.32
C VAL A 190 -0.82 -1.72 1.21
N LEU A 191 -2.02 -1.66 0.61
CA LEU A 191 -2.95 -2.80 0.60
C LEU A 191 -2.41 -4.01 -0.18
N GLU A 192 -1.50 -3.78 -1.13
CA GLU A 192 -0.78 -4.83 -1.83
C GLU A 192 0.21 -5.60 -0.96
N HIS A 193 0.59 -5.03 0.19
CA HIS A 193 1.57 -5.60 1.10
C HIS A 193 0.97 -6.24 2.36
N VAL A 194 -0.23 -5.82 2.78
CA VAL A 194 -0.80 -6.26 4.07
C VAL A 194 -1.20 -7.72 4.05
N ARG A 195 -1.24 -8.33 5.22
CA ARG A 195 -1.60 -9.74 5.39
C ARG A 195 -3.06 -10.01 5.00
N ASP A 196 -3.96 -9.18 5.49
CA ASP A 196 -5.39 -9.28 5.28
C ASP A 196 -5.98 -7.90 4.97
N VAL A 197 -6.46 -7.74 3.73
CA VAL A 197 -7.03 -6.47 3.27
C VAL A 197 -8.35 -6.18 3.96
N ASP A 198 -9.17 -7.20 4.22
CA ASP A 198 -10.47 -6.99 4.85
C ASP A 198 -10.32 -6.56 6.31
N GLU A 199 -9.37 -7.15 7.04
CA GLU A 199 -9.04 -6.73 8.41
C GLU A 199 -8.58 -5.27 8.45
N VAL A 200 -7.68 -4.88 7.53
CA VAL A 200 -7.19 -3.50 7.43
C VAL A 200 -8.30 -2.52 7.05
N VAL A 201 -9.08 -2.85 6.04
CA VAL A 201 -10.20 -1.99 5.59
C VAL A 201 -11.25 -1.85 6.69
N ALA A 202 -11.61 -2.95 7.38
CA ALA A 202 -12.53 -2.90 8.51
C ALA A 202 -12.02 -1.98 9.62
N ALA A 203 -10.75 -2.08 10.00
CA ALA A 203 -10.15 -1.22 11.03
C ALA A 203 -10.16 0.26 10.64
N ILE A 204 -9.91 0.57 9.37
CA ILE A 204 -10.01 1.95 8.84
C ILE A 204 -11.47 2.43 8.89
N MET A 205 -12.39 1.60 8.38
CA MET A 205 -13.83 1.93 8.37
C MET A 205 -14.37 2.15 9.78
N ASP A 206 -13.93 1.36 10.78
CA ASP A 206 -14.34 1.55 12.17
C ASP A 206 -13.93 2.93 12.72
N ARG A 207 -12.80 3.45 12.27
CA ARG A 207 -12.31 4.78 12.69
C ARG A 207 -12.98 5.95 11.98
N LEU A 208 -13.51 5.74 10.78
CA LEU A 208 -14.24 6.77 10.05
C LEU A 208 -15.58 7.08 10.73
N ARG A 209 -15.97 8.36 10.73
CA ARG A 209 -17.36 8.73 11.03
C ARG A 209 -18.33 8.18 9.97
N PRO A 210 -19.61 8.02 10.28
CA PRO A 210 -20.62 7.80 9.23
C PRO A 210 -20.54 8.92 8.18
N GLY A 211 -20.55 8.57 6.89
CA GLY A 211 -20.30 9.49 5.79
C GLY A 211 -18.84 9.96 5.66
N GLY A 212 -17.91 9.41 6.44
CA GLY A 212 -16.48 9.67 6.29
C GLY A 212 -15.91 8.92 5.08
N ARG A 213 -14.78 9.42 4.55
CA ARG A 213 -14.24 8.97 3.27
C ARG A 213 -12.97 8.14 3.45
N PHE A 214 -12.86 7.04 2.72
CA PHE A 214 -11.62 6.26 2.60
C PHE A 214 -11.09 6.33 1.17
N CYS A 215 -9.88 6.85 1.02
CA CYS A 215 -9.15 6.93 -0.25
C CYS A 215 -7.94 5.99 -0.21
N PHE A 216 -7.70 5.23 -1.25
CA PHE A 216 -6.48 4.44 -1.31
C PHE A 216 -5.91 4.37 -2.73
N VAL A 217 -4.61 4.12 -2.79
CA VAL A 217 -3.87 3.92 -4.03
C VAL A 217 -3.21 2.55 -3.98
N VAL A 218 -3.38 1.79 -5.05
CA VAL A 218 -2.70 0.51 -5.26
C VAL A 218 -2.09 0.48 -6.66
N PRO A 219 -0.97 -0.24 -6.86
CA PRO A 219 -0.38 -0.39 -8.18
C PRO A 219 -1.36 -0.98 -9.19
N MET A 220 -1.39 -0.41 -10.38
CA MET A 220 -2.16 -0.92 -11.50
C MET A 220 -1.36 -2.03 -12.18
N ASN A 221 -1.85 -3.27 -12.09
CA ASN A 221 -1.21 -4.45 -12.65
C ASN A 221 -2.11 -5.13 -13.69
N GLU A 222 -2.73 -4.36 -14.59
CA GLU A 222 -3.58 -4.90 -15.66
C GLU A 222 -2.79 -5.62 -16.77
N PHE A 223 -1.46 -5.56 -16.71
CA PHE A 223 -0.57 -6.27 -17.61
C PHE A 223 -0.13 -7.65 -17.12
N VAL A 224 -0.58 -8.08 -15.95
CA VAL A 224 -0.46 -9.47 -15.51
C VAL A 224 -1.43 -10.31 -16.33
N VAL A 225 -1.15 -10.38 -17.61
CA VAL A 225 -1.84 -11.15 -18.63
C VAL A 225 -0.91 -12.32 -18.93
N ASP A 226 -1.42 -13.43 -19.30
CA ASP A 226 -0.68 -14.57 -19.87
C ASP A 226 -0.22 -15.67 -18.90
N GLY A 227 -0.91 -15.80 -17.76
CA GLY A 227 -0.79 -17.02 -16.96
C GLY A 227 0.40 -17.08 -16.01
N ASP A 228 1.21 -16.03 -15.94
CA ASP A 228 2.22 -15.90 -14.91
C ASP A 228 1.59 -15.37 -13.63
N LEU A 229 1.98 -15.94 -12.51
CA LEU A 229 1.68 -15.36 -11.21
C LEU A 229 2.30 -13.96 -11.15
N PRO A 230 1.63 -12.98 -10.52
CA PRO A 230 2.20 -11.67 -10.35
C PRO A 230 3.58 -11.81 -9.70
N GLU A 231 4.61 -11.44 -10.44
CA GLU A 231 5.93 -11.35 -9.86
C GLU A 231 5.91 -10.20 -8.85
N CYS A 232 6.44 -10.46 -7.66
CA CYS A 232 6.77 -9.37 -6.77
C CYS A 232 7.75 -8.47 -7.52
N GLN A 233 7.34 -7.26 -7.86
CA GLN A 233 8.15 -6.32 -8.62
C GLN A 233 9.44 -5.90 -7.89
N HIS A 234 9.61 -6.33 -6.65
CA HIS A 234 10.81 -6.14 -5.84
C HIS A 234 11.50 -7.48 -5.62
N ASP A 235 12.63 -7.62 -6.25
CA ASP A 235 13.49 -8.80 -6.35
C ASP A 235 14.06 -9.32 -5.02
N ASP A 236 13.70 -8.73 -3.90
CA ASP A 236 14.28 -9.03 -2.59
C ASP A 236 13.35 -9.80 -1.65
N GLY A 237 12.20 -10.24 -2.12
CA GLY A 237 11.36 -11.28 -1.50
C GLY A 237 10.72 -10.95 -0.15
N VAL A 238 11.03 -9.80 0.46
CA VAL A 238 10.73 -9.54 1.86
C VAL A 238 9.63 -8.49 2.08
N ALA A 239 9.46 -7.56 1.16
CA ALA A 239 8.42 -6.53 1.20
C ALA A 239 7.72 -6.39 -0.16
N GLY A 240 7.71 -7.47 -0.93
CA GLY A 240 7.12 -7.52 -2.25
C GLY A 240 5.60 -7.39 -2.20
N HIS A 241 5.02 -7.08 -3.33
CA HIS A 241 3.58 -7.11 -3.51
C HIS A 241 3.12 -8.57 -3.41
N VAL A 242 2.33 -8.87 -2.40
CA VAL A 242 1.78 -10.22 -2.17
C VAL A 242 0.44 -10.39 -2.87
N ARG A 243 -0.10 -9.31 -3.43
CA ARG A 243 -1.33 -9.34 -4.24
C ARG A 243 -1.31 -8.31 -5.35
N VAL A 244 -2.14 -8.55 -6.33
CA VAL A 244 -2.32 -7.72 -7.51
C VAL A 244 -3.74 -7.22 -7.55
N PHE A 245 -3.91 -5.94 -7.80
CA PHE A 245 -5.23 -5.35 -7.97
C PHE A 245 -5.52 -5.12 -9.46
N SER A 246 -6.69 -5.60 -9.91
CA SER A 246 -7.26 -5.26 -11.21
C SER A 246 -8.50 -4.38 -11.02
N GLU A 247 -8.91 -3.68 -12.05
CA GLU A 247 -10.15 -2.89 -12.01
C GLU A 247 -11.36 -3.74 -11.64
N SER A 248 -11.46 -4.95 -12.21
CA SER A 248 -12.56 -5.88 -11.92
C SER A 248 -12.60 -6.33 -10.46
N LEU A 249 -11.43 -6.60 -9.85
CA LEU A 249 -11.33 -6.96 -8.44
C LEU A 249 -11.76 -5.80 -7.55
N LEU A 250 -11.24 -4.59 -7.83
CA LEU A 250 -11.58 -3.39 -7.05
C LEU A 250 -13.08 -3.08 -7.11
N ARG A 251 -13.69 -3.19 -8.30
CA ARG A 251 -15.13 -3.02 -8.47
C ARG A 251 -15.95 -4.10 -7.75
N ALA A 252 -15.52 -5.35 -7.80
CA ALA A 252 -16.20 -6.45 -7.11
C ALA A 252 -16.13 -6.28 -5.58
N ARG A 253 -15.01 -5.81 -5.04
CA ARG A 253 -14.78 -5.71 -3.59
C ARG A 253 -15.35 -4.43 -2.98
N PHE A 254 -15.20 -3.31 -3.65
CA PHE A 254 -15.55 -1.99 -3.12
C PHE A 254 -16.74 -1.32 -3.79
N GLY A 255 -17.16 -1.80 -4.97
CA GLY A 255 -18.20 -1.15 -5.78
C GLY A 255 -19.59 -1.11 -5.13
N GLN A 256 -19.81 -1.88 -4.03
CA GLN A 256 -21.06 -1.84 -3.25
C GLN A 256 -21.07 -0.72 -2.20
N LEU A 257 -19.90 -0.13 -1.91
CA LEU A 257 -19.80 0.95 -0.94
C LEU A 257 -20.31 2.27 -1.54
N PRO A 258 -20.94 3.14 -0.73
CA PRO A 258 -21.45 4.42 -1.20
C PRO A 258 -20.34 5.27 -1.84
N GLU A 259 -20.73 6.03 -2.85
CA GLU A 259 -19.86 6.96 -3.59
C GLU A 259 -18.55 6.32 -4.08
N PHE A 260 -18.61 5.04 -4.47
CA PHE A 260 -17.45 4.36 -5.04
C PHE A 260 -16.95 5.10 -6.28
N LEU A 261 -15.70 5.50 -6.22
CA LEU A 261 -14.95 6.09 -7.32
C LEU A 261 -13.72 5.22 -7.58
N LEU A 262 -13.43 4.97 -8.86
CA LEU A 262 -12.18 4.34 -9.30
C LEU A 262 -11.63 5.13 -10.48
N GLU A 263 -10.40 5.59 -10.34
CA GLU A 263 -9.67 6.37 -11.33
C GLU A 263 -8.31 5.75 -11.60
N LYS A 264 -7.88 5.72 -12.85
CA LYS A 264 -6.54 5.29 -13.24
C LYS A 264 -5.63 6.51 -13.28
N ILE A 265 -4.51 6.43 -12.58
CA ILE A 265 -3.44 7.44 -12.60
C ILE A 265 -2.27 6.85 -13.37
N PRO A 266 -2.07 7.23 -14.67
CA PRO A 266 -0.98 6.72 -15.47
C PRO A 266 0.38 7.19 -14.90
N ALA A 267 1.38 6.30 -14.95
CA ALA A 267 2.75 6.64 -14.61
C ALA A 267 3.68 6.39 -15.81
N PRO A 268 4.81 7.10 -15.91
CA PRO A 268 5.81 6.83 -16.93
C PRO A 268 6.36 5.42 -16.80
N LEU A 269 6.38 4.67 -17.91
CA LEU A 269 6.98 3.34 -17.92
C LEU A 269 8.47 3.41 -17.61
N PRO A 270 8.96 2.62 -16.65
CA PRO A 270 10.38 2.47 -16.42
C PRO A 270 11.09 1.90 -17.66
N ARG A 271 12.32 2.35 -17.93
CA ARG A 271 13.08 1.99 -19.15
C ARG A 271 13.35 0.48 -19.30
N HIS A 272 13.28 -0.27 -18.23
CA HIS A 272 13.53 -1.73 -18.20
C HIS A 272 12.28 -2.57 -18.45
N TYR A 273 11.10 -1.95 -18.60
CA TYR A 273 9.87 -2.70 -18.88
C TYR A 273 9.81 -3.15 -20.34
N PRO A 274 9.21 -4.34 -20.60
CA PRO A 274 9.03 -4.84 -21.97
C PRO A 274 8.25 -3.87 -22.84
N ALA A 275 8.65 -3.73 -24.10
CA ALA A 275 7.99 -2.84 -25.06
C ALA A 275 6.50 -3.19 -25.36
N ALA A 276 6.08 -4.40 -24.96
CA ALA A 276 4.68 -4.85 -25.08
C ALA A 276 3.72 -4.19 -24.07
N ILE A 277 4.25 -3.58 -22.99
CA ILE A 277 3.42 -2.91 -21.98
C ILE A 277 3.18 -1.47 -22.44
N THR A 278 1.92 -1.10 -22.54
CA THR A 278 1.53 0.27 -22.89
C THR A 278 1.53 1.19 -21.67
N PRO A 279 1.78 2.51 -21.82
CA PRO A 279 1.69 3.46 -20.71
C PRO A 279 0.31 3.46 -20.00
N LEU A 280 -0.75 3.08 -20.72
CA LEU A 280 -2.11 2.99 -20.15
C LEU A 280 -2.29 1.80 -19.18
N GLN A 281 -1.34 0.87 -19.17
CA GLN A 281 -1.35 -0.31 -18.32
C GLN A 281 -0.43 -0.16 -17.11
N PHE A 282 0.32 0.95 -17.02
CA PHE A 282 1.25 1.22 -15.94
C PHE A 282 0.83 2.46 -15.16
N GLY A 283 0.83 2.37 -13.84
CA GLY A 283 0.43 3.44 -12.95
C GLY A 283 -0.24 2.90 -11.70
N SER A 284 -1.24 3.63 -11.24
CA SER A 284 -1.96 3.30 -10.02
C SER A 284 -3.47 3.40 -10.23
N PHE A 285 -4.22 2.62 -9.47
CA PHE A 285 -5.63 2.86 -9.22
C PHE A 285 -5.77 3.75 -7.99
N PHE A 286 -6.45 4.87 -8.15
CA PHE A 286 -6.99 5.64 -7.04
C PHE A 286 -8.44 5.20 -6.82
N VAL A 287 -8.74 4.81 -5.59
CA VAL A 287 -10.10 4.42 -5.19
C VAL A 287 -10.54 5.30 -4.03
N ALA A 288 -11.79 5.76 -4.08
CA ALA A 288 -12.44 6.42 -2.97
C ALA A 288 -13.81 5.80 -2.71
N VAL A 289 -14.14 5.63 -1.43
CA VAL A 289 -15.42 5.11 -0.95
C VAL A 289 -15.88 5.88 0.28
N THR A 290 -17.18 5.89 0.52
CA THR A 290 -17.76 6.52 1.70
C THR A 290 -18.24 5.47 2.68
N LYS A 291 -17.97 5.66 3.98
CA LYS A 291 -18.54 4.81 5.02
C LYS A 291 -20.05 4.95 5.03
N PRO A 292 -20.82 3.84 4.97
CA PRO A 292 -22.27 3.91 5.07
C PRO A 292 -22.74 4.72 6.27
N GLY A 293 -23.80 5.51 6.08
CA GLY A 293 -24.55 6.08 7.19
C GLY A 293 -25.23 4.98 8.03
N VAL A 294 -25.40 5.21 9.30
CA VAL A 294 -26.16 4.30 10.18
C VAL A 294 -27.64 4.43 9.85
#